data_49382b29520abe8f0f8ceabdfc1804df
#
_entry.id   49382b29520abe8f0f8ceabdfc1804df
#
_cell.length_a   1.000
_cell.length_b   1.000
_cell.length_c   1.000
_cell.angle_alpha   90.00
_cell.angle_beta   90.00
_cell.angle_gamma   90.00
#
_symmetry.space_group_name_H-M   'P 1'
#
loop_
_entity.id
_entity.type
_entity.pdbx_description
1 polymer ?
#
loop_
_entity_poly.entity_id
_entity_poly.type
_entity_poly.pdbx_seq_one_letter_code
_entity_poly.pdbx_strand_id
1 'polypeptide(L)'
;ITATALVAPPVAAAPAAPSAPTALVKKSFMVYSKFTSRQVVAYGGANNVGDLTITQGVVTDASGKNVGTLTAVVRVVAQSPKKDAELRDTQSSITLKDGTIFAQAVNEDPKGKPPVDLHIMPVTGGTGAYASARGTLLMRKIGDKYLMAYDFFVEKDMKASNLSFDTVASKTVTGDAPQGVGDVTLARGVGGDDSYISIATRAGTGIDSIDLQVFTADGSLFARAMSRSKGGAAKAQAYAVLGGTGIYSGYRGELTLDANAKAMRLRLAQPGGNAKPIAWFEDAGKGVTDLAVTGGTFLGVEGEMFQKADRKKKVGDYFATQIAYEEIDGVTPILTMLEHDFETGTMIVSGITTTAGTDGAAVARPIIGGTGDYIGASGQVTSLEESADLWRKTGRFWR
;
A
#
# COMPACT_ATOMS: atom_id res chain seq x y z
N ILE A 1 33.91 8.09 33.54
CA ILE A 1 32.88 7.48 32.67
C ILE A 1 31.54 7.69 33.36
N THR A 2 30.83 8.72 32.96
CA THR A 2 29.51 9.10 33.50
C THR A 2 28.45 8.35 32.69
N ALA A 3 27.77 7.41 33.32
CA ALA A 3 26.67 6.68 32.73
C ALA A 3 25.45 7.62 32.59
N THR A 4 25.12 7.98 31.37
CA THR A 4 23.88 8.71 31.07
C THR A 4 22.73 7.70 31.11
N ALA A 5 21.82 7.87 32.08
CA ALA A 5 20.63 7.04 32.20
C ALA A 5 19.75 7.24 30.96
N LEU A 6 19.46 6.15 30.24
CA LEU A 6 18.49 6.12 29.17
C LEU A 6 17.10 6.36 29.78
N VAL A 7 16.52 7.52 29.54
CA VAL A 7 15.13 7.81 29.91
C VAL A 7 14.26 7.02 28.92
N ALA A 8 13.48 6.07 29.43
CA ALA A 8 12.49 5.36 28.61
C ALA A 8 11.48 6.35 28.03
N PRO A 9 11.10 6.20 26.76
CA PRO A 9 10.08 7.06 26.16
C PRO A 9 8.76 6.94 26.93
N PRO A 10 7.97 8.02 27.04
CA PRO A 10 6.71 8.00 27.76
C PRO A 10 5.78 6.94 27.16
N VAL A 11 5.23 6.09 28.02
CA VAL A 11 4.18 5.13 27.65
C VAL A 11 3.00 5.94 27.15
N ALA A 12 2.66 5.82 25.89
CA ALA A 12 1.52 6.48 25.28
C ALA A 12 0.25 6.15 26.10
N ALA A 13 -0.52 7.16 26.42
CA ALA A 13 -1.79 7.02 27.15
C ALA A 13 -2.67 5.96 26.46
N ALA A 14 -3.31 5.12 27.26
CA ALA A 14 -4.21 4.09 26.74
C ALA A 14 -5.29 4.74 25.85
N PRO A 15 -5.56 4.21 24.65
CA PRO A 15 -6.56 4.76 23.76
C PRO A 15 -7.93 4.81 24.48
N ALA A 16 -8.64 5.91 24.27
CA ALA A 16 -10.01 6.09 24.77
C ALA A 16 -10.87 4.86 24.44
N ALA A 17 -11.80 4.52 25.34
CA ALA A 17 -12.69 3.37 25.20
C ALA A 17 -13.31 3.33 23.79
N PRO A 18 -13.44 2.14 23.18
CA PRO A 18 -13.94 2.01 21.82
C PRO A 18 -15.33 2.63 21.71
N SER A 19 -15.48 3.57 20.80
CA SER A 19 -16.78 4.10 20.40
C SER A 19 -17.64 2.96 19.84
N ALA A 20 -18.97 3.08 19.94
CA ALA A 20 -19.90 2.10 19.38
C ALA A 20 -19.50 1.71 17.95
N PRO A 21 -19.61 0.43 17.56
CA PRO A 21 -19.17 -0.03 16.25
C PRO A 21 -19.88 0.76 15.16
N THR A 22 -19.08 1.31 14.24
CA THR A 22 -19.57 2.02 13.05
C THR A 22 -20.41 1.07 12.20
N ALA A 23 -21.56 1.51 11.70
CA ALA A 23 -22.43 0.67 10.88
C ALA A 23 -21.74 0.32 9.55
N LEU A 24 -21.42 -0.96 9.35
CA LEU A 24 -20.87 -1.50 8.13
C LEU A 24 -21.98 -1.75 7.10
N VAL A 25 -21.75 -1.33 5.86
CA VAL A 25 -22.61 -1.64 4.73
C VAL A 25 -21.88 -2.58 3.79
N LYS A 26 -22.41 -3.77 3.61
CA LYS A 26 -21.93 -4.71 2.62
C LYS A 26 -22.31 -4.24 1.21
N LYS A 27 -21.34 -4.28 0.29
CA LYS A 27 -21.51 -4.02 -1.14
C LYS A 27 -20.88 -5.14 -1.93
N SER A 28 -21.55 -5.57 -3.01
CA SER A 28 -20.98 -6.50 -3.96
C SER A 28 -21.43 -6.15 -5.38
N PHE A 29 -20.53 -6.29 -6.34
CA PHE A 29 -20.84 -6.13 -7.75
C PHE A 29 -19.80 -6.85 -8.62
N MET A 30 -20.15 -7.03 -9.88
CA MET A 30 -19.27 -7.61 -10.90
C MET A 30 -19.14 -6.65 -12.07
N VAL A 31 -17.92 -6.53 -12.59
CA VAL A 31 -17.60 -5.78 -13.81
C VAL A 31 -16.63 -6.59 -14.65
N TYR A 32 -16.48 -6.19 -15.91
CA TYR A 32 -15.52 -6.74 -16.84
C TYR A 32 -14.48 -5.68 -17.17
N SER A 33 -13.21 -6.04 -17.23
CA SER A 33 -12.17 -5.15 -17.71
C SER A 33 -11.50 -5.70 -18.96
N LYS A 34 -11.16 -4.81 -19.88
CA LYS A 34 -10.34 -5.11 -21.04
C LYS A 34 -9.17 -4.15 -21.08
N PHE A 35 -7.96 -4.71 -21.12
CA PHE A 35 -6.74 -3.92 -21.20
C PHE A 35 -6.67 -3.23 -22.57
N THR A 36 -6.39 -1.93 -22.55
CA THR A 36 -6.27 -1.09 -23.75
C THR A 36 -4.85 -0.64 -24.01
N SER A 37 -4.03 -0.60 -22.95
CA SER A 37 -2.59 -0.34 -23.08
C SER A 37 -1.81 -1.14 -22.02
N ARG A 38 -0.58 -1.49 -22.35
CA ARG A 38 0.41 -2.10 -21.46
C ARG A 38 1.76 -1.48 -21.77
N GLN A 39 2.41 -0.93 -20.76
CA GLN A 39 3.75 -0.36 -20.86
C GLN A 39 4.66 -1.06 -19.86
N VAL A 40 5.90 -1.34 -20.25
CA VAL A 40 6.88 -2.00 -19.38
C VAL A 40 8.09 -1.08 -19.29
N VAL A 41 8.49 -0.79 -18.06
CA VAL A 41 9.76 -0.14 -17.74
C VAL A 41 10.68 -1.22 -17.20
N ALA A 42 11.70 -1.59 -17.99
CA ALA A 42 12.67 -2.60 -17.62
C ALA A 42 13.84 -1.93 -16.90
N TYR A 43 14.16 -2.40 -15.70
CA TYR A 43 15.29 -1.90 -14.92
C TYR A 43 16.53 -2.80 -14.99
N GLY A 44 16.47 -3.88 -15.78
CA GLY A 44 17.62 -4.75 -16.04
C GLY A 44 18.00 -5.67 -14.88
N GLY A 45 17.15 -5.83 -13.90
CA GLY A 45 17.33 -6.79 -12.82
C GLY A 45 17.34 -8.23 -13.34
N ALA A 46 18.07 -9.13 -12.65
CA ALA A 46 18.09 -10.54 -12.99
C ALA A 46 16.66 -11.10 -13.02
N ASN A 47 16.31 -11.78 -14.11
CA ASN A 47 14.98 -12.37 -14.29
C ASN A 47 13.82 -11.38 -14.22
N ASN A 48 14.00 -10.14 -14.68
CA ASN A 48 13.00 -9.05 -14.67
C ASN A 48 12.60 -8.55 -13.26
N VAL A 49 13.25 -8.97 -12.19
CA VAL A 49 12.96 -8.45 -10.85
C VAL A 49 13.20 -6.94 -10.83
N GLY A 50 12.26 -6.20 -10.24
CA GLY A 50 12.22 -4.75 -10.26
C GLY A 50 11.42 -4.15 -11.42
N ASP A 51 11.26 -4.87 -12.55
CA ASP A 51 10.55 -4.36 -13.72
C ASP A 51 9.13 -3.92 -13.35
N LEU A 52 8.74 -2.77 -13.90
CA LEU A 52 7.45 -2.13 -13.69
C LEU A 52 6.58 -2.30 -14.93
N THR A 53 5.43 -2.93 -14.78
CA THR A 53 4.40 -2.98 -15.82
C THR A 53 3.23 -2.10 -15.43
N ILE A 54 2.82 -1.21 -16.31
CA ILE A 54 1.66 -0.37 -16.12
C ILE A 54 0.63 -0.72 -17.18
N THR A 55 -0.58 -1.06 -16.71
CA THR A 55 -1.69 -1.48 -17.57
C THR A 55 -2.88 -0.58 -17.35
N GLN A 56 -3.49 -0.13 -18.43
CA GLN A 56 -4.74 0.61 -18.42
C GLN A 56 -5.82 -0.17 -19.16
N GLY A 57 -7.08 0.06 -18.78
CA GLY A 57 -8.20 -0.64 -19.39
C GLY A 57 -9.53 0.09 -19.23
N VAL A 58 -10.50 -0.38 -20.00
CA VAL A 58 -11.90 0.02 -19.90
C VAL A 58 -12.63 -0.97 -19.01
N VAL A 59 -13.49 -0.47 -18.14
CA VAL A 59 -14.37 -1.27 -17.28
C VAL A 59 -15.79 -1.18 -17.81
N THR A 60 -16.41 -2.34 -18.04
CA THR A 60 -17.79 -2.45 -18.53
C THR A 60 -18.66 -3.24 -17.56
N ASP A 61 -19.96 -2.97 -17.55
CA ASP A 61 -20.95 -3.81 -16.91
C ASP A 61 -21.24 -5.09 -17.72
N ALA A 62 -22.16 -5.91 -17.24
CA ALA A 62 -22.57 -7.17 -17.90
C ALA A 62 -23.20 -6.95 -19.28
N SER A 63 -23.77 -5.78 -19.55
CA SER A 63 -24.33 -5.41 -20.85
C SER A 63 -23.27 -4.95 -21.86
N GLY A 64 -22.01 -4.77 -21.42
CA GLY A 64 -20.91 -4.23 -22.21
C GLY A 64 -20.83 -2.69 -22.21
N LYS A 65 -21.68 -2.00 -21.46
CA LYS A 65 -21.63 -0.54 -21.31
C LYS A 65 -20.41 -0.14 -20.50
N ASN A 66 -19.68 0.88 -20.99
CA ASN A 66 -18.56 1.45 -20.25
C ASN A 66 -19.06 2.13 -18.96
N VAL A 67 -18.55 1.68 -17.81
CA VAL A 67 -18.87 2.20 -16.47
C VAL A 67 -17.66 2.79 -15.76
N GLY A 68 -16.45 2.66 -16.33
CA GLY A 68 -15.24 3.18 -15.70
C GLY A 68 -13.94 2.79 -16.39
N THR A 69 -12.86 2.94 -15.66
CA THR A 69 -11.50 2.64 -16.13
C THR A 69 -10.74 1.84 -15.10
N LEU A 70 -9.83 0.99 -15.58
CA LEU A 70 -8.85 0.25 -14.78
C LEU A 70 -7.48 0.87 -14.95
N THR A 71 -6.71 0.95 -13.88
CA THR A 71 -5.26 1.10 -13.92
C THR A 71 -4.64 0.07 -12.98
N ALA A 72 -3.64 -0.65 -13.46
CA ALA A 72 -2.85 -1.55 -12.64
C ALA A 72 -1.36 -1.19 -12.76
N VAL A 73 -0.71 -1.08 -11.61
CA VAL A 73 0.74 -0.92 -11.47
C VAL A 73 1.25 -2.24 -10.92
N VAL A 74 2.12 -2.90 -11.67
CA VAL A 74 2.59 -4.26 -11.38
C VAL A 74 4.10 -4.25 -11.38
N ARG A 75 4.72 -4.69 -10.28
CA ARG A 75 6.17 -4.82 -10.15
C ARG A 75 6.55 -6.29 -9.94
N VAL A 76 7.53 -6.75 -10.68
CA VAL A 76 8.13 -8.07 -10.42
C VAL A 76 8.96 -7.98 -9.14
N VAL A 77 8.62 -8.77 -8.15
CA VAL A 77 9.24 -8.71 -6.81
C VAL A 77 10.19 -9.86 -6.53
N ALA A 78 9.93 -11.03 -7.12
CA ALA A 78 10.79 -12.20 -7.02
C ALA A 78 10.55 -13.17 -8.18
N GLN A 79 11.40 -14.19 -8.31
CA GLN A 79 11.14 -15.34 -9.16
C GLN A 79 10.26 -16.33 -8.40
N SER A 80 9.30 -16.92 -9.09
CA SER A 80 8.54 -18.03 -8.54
C SER A 80 9.40 -19.30 -8.50
N PRO A 81 9.19 -20.18 -7.50
CA PRO A 81 9.71 -21.55 -7.53
C PRO A 81 9.22 -22.35 -8.75
N LYS A 82 8.08 -21.98 -9.34
CA LYS A 82 7.58 -22.60 -10.57
C LYS A 82 8.35 -22.10 -11.78
N LYS A 83 8.68 -23.03 -12.66
CA LYS A 83 9.34 -22.71 -13.93
C LYS A 83 8.46 -21.74 -14.75
N ASP A 84 9.11 -20.75 -15.37
CA ASP A 84 8.46 -19.75 -16.23
C ASP A 84 7.36 -18.91 -15.56
N ALA A 85 7.41 -18.77 -14.22
CA ALA A 85 6.57 -17.90 -13.43
C ALA A 85 7.39 -16.87 -12.62
N GLU A 86 6.72 -15.79 -12.22
CA GLU A 86 7.30 -14.71 -11.40
C GLU A 86 6.28 -14.22 -10.39
N LEU A 87 6.74 -13.74 -9.26
CA LEU A 87 5.93 -13.11 -8.23
C LEU A 87 5.82 -11.62 -8.52
N ARG A 88 4.59 -11.09 -8.48
CA ARG A 88 4.28 -9.71 -8.82
C ARG A 88 3.49 -9.03 -7.74
N ASP A 89 3.99 -7.92 -7.19
CA ASP A 89 3.15 -6.95 -6.49
C ASP A 89 2.24 -6.26 -7.49
N THR A 90 0.94 -6.48 -7.35
CA THR A 90 -0.09 -5.93 -8.22
C THR A 90 -0.95 -4.96 -7.44
N GLN A 91 -0.84 -3.67 -7.77
CA GLN A 91 -1.71 -2.61 -7.27
C GLN A 91 -2.75 -2.30 -8.35
N SER A 92 -3.99 -2.67 -8.11
CA SER A 92 -5.11 -2.47 -9.03
C SER A 92 -6.04 -1.39 -8.53
N SER A 93 -6.51 -0.53 -9.43
CA SER A 93 -7.55 0.46 -9.14
C SER A 93 -8.59 0.47 -10.24
N ILE A 94 -9.87 0.49 -9.85
CA ILE A 94 -10.95 0.83 -10.77
C ILE A 94 -11.56 2.17 -10.37
N THR A 95 -11.69 3.07 -11.34
CA THR A 95 -12.38 4.35 -11.18
C THR A 95 -13.74 4.25 -11.84
N LEU A 96 -14.78 4.34 -11.04
CA LEU A 96 -16.18 4.34 -11.44
C LEU A 96 -16.76 5.75 -11.27
N LYS A 97 -18.04 5.94 -11.63
CA LYS A 97 -18.73 7.24 -11.51
C LYS A 97 -18.67 7.80 -10.08
N ASP A 98 -18.81 6.93 -9.07
CA ASP A 98 -19.02 7.34 -7.68
C ASP A 98 -17.74 7.27 -6.84
N GLY A 99 -16.58 6.96 -7.44
CA GLY A 99 -15.30 6.90 -6.74
C GLY A 99 -14.34 5.85 -7.31
N THR A 100 -13.24 5.65 -6.59
CA THR A 100 -12.20 4.67 -6.95
C THR A 100 -12.11 3.59 -5.89
N ILE A 101 -11.89 2.33 -6.29
CA ILE A 101 -11.60 1.20 -5.40
C ILE A 101 -10.19 0.73 -5.69
N PHE A 102 -9.43 0.44 -4.62
CA PHE A 102 -8.06 -0.08 -4.66
C PHE A 102 -8.03 -1.52 -4.15
N ALA A 103 -7.22 -2.34 -4.81
CA ALA A 103 -6.89 -3.70 -4.38
C ALA A 103 -5.38 -3.94 -4.61
N GLN A 104 -4.77 -4.76 -3.76
CA GLN A 104 -3.34 -5.07 -3.86
C GLN A 104 -3.07 -6.49 -3.39
N ALA A 105 -2.15 -7.19 -4.08
CA ALA A 105 -1.63 -8.50 -3.65
C ALA A 105 -0.30 -8.80 -4.35
N VAL A 106 0.48 -9.72 -3.79
CA VAL A 106 1.50 -10.44 -4.56
C VAL A 106 0.85 -11.65 -5.21
N ASN A 107 0.97 -11.76 -6.52
CA ASN A 107 0.42 -12.85 -7.30
C ASN A 107 1.52 -13.58 -8.05
N GLU A 108 1.35 -14.89 -8.23
CA GLU A 108 2.19 -15.68 -9.10
C GLU A 108 1.62 -15.67 -10.52
N ASP A 109 2.40 -15.18 -11.47
CA ASP A 109 1.98 -15.01 -12.87
C ASP A 109 3.00 -15.60 -13.84
N PRO A 110 2.58 -16.01 -15.05
CA PRO A 110 3.50 -16.41 -16.09
C PRO A 110 4.46 -15.28 -16.45
N LYS A 111 5.77 -15.59 -16.54
CA LYS A 111 6.83 -14.64 -16.79
C LYS A 111 6.57 -13.80 -18.06
N GLY A 112 6.58 -12.47 -17.89
CA GLY A 112 6.39 -11.51 -18.98
C GLY A 112 5.01 -11.48 -19.64
N LYS A 113 4.02 -12.25 -19.16
CA LYS A 113 2.68 -12.35 -19.75
C LYS A 113 1.60 -11.75 -18.82
N PRO A 114 0.43 -11.35 -19.37
CA PRO A 114 -0.71 -10.98 -18.53
C PRO A 114 -1.19 -12.14 -17.64
N PRO A 115 -1.84 -11.85 -16.50
CA PRO A 115 -2.45 -12.85 -15.63
C PRO A 115 -3.38 -13.80 -16.39
N VAL A 116 -3.33 -15.09 -16.07
CA VAL A 116 -4.19 -16.12 -16.70
C VAL A 116 -5.05 -16.86 -15.68
N ASP A 117 -4.61 -16.94 -14.44
CA ASP A 117 -5.29 -17.66 -13.37
C ASP A 117 -6.23 -16.76 -12.54
N LEU A 118 -6.93 -17.37 -11.60
CA LEU A 118 -7.73 -16.66 -10.62
C LEU A 118 -6.82 -15.94 -9.62
N HIS A 119 -6.97 -14.62 -9.54
CA HIS A 119 -6.35 -13.82 -8.49
C HIS A 119 -7.37 -13.47 -7.41
N ILE A 120 -6.96 -13.60 -6.15
CA ILE A 120 -7.71 -13.16 -4.99
C ILE A 120 -6.92 -12.02 -4.35
N MET A 121 -7.48 -10.83 -4.41
CA MET A 121 -6.80 -9.62 -3.94
C MET A 121 -7.61 -8.95 -2.83
N PRO A 122 -7.01 -8.55 -1.71
CA PRO A 122 -7.67 -7.68 -0.74
C PRO A 122 -8.11 -6.36 -1.39
N VAL A 123 -9.33 -5.93 -1.11
CA VAL A 123 -9.74 -4.54 -1.31
C VAL A 123 -9.13 -3.74 -0.16
N THR A 124 -8.22 -2.85 -0.48
CA THR A 124 -7.41 -2.12 0.51
C THR A 124 -7.97 -0.74 0.85
N GLY A 125 -8.84 -0.18 0.02
CA GLY A 125 -9.48 1.11 0.26
C GLY A 125 -10.27 1.62 -0.92
N GLY A 126 -10.79 2.84 -0.79
CA GLY A 126 -11.49 3.53 -1.87
C GLY A 126 -11.75 5.00 -1.55
N THR A 127 -12.25 5.72 -2.55
CA THR A 127 -12.67 7.13 -2.44
C THR A 127 -14.14 7.29 -2.79
N GLY A 128 -14.73 8.43 -2.45
CA GLY A 128 -16.14 8.72 -2.75
C GLY A 128 -17.09 7.74 -2.06
N ALA A 129 -17.96 7.09 -2.84
CA ALA A 129 -18.92 6.08 -2.33
C ALA A 129 -18.25 4.79 -1.84
N TYR A 130 -16.95 4.64 -2.05
CA TYR A 130 -16.12 3.51 -1.65
C TYR A 130 -15.10 3.88 -0.57
N ALA A 131 -15.18 5.08 -0.01
CA ALA A 131 -14.35 5.50 1.12
C ALA A 131 -14.47 4.46 2.25
N SER A 132 -13.34 4.10 2.89
CA SER A 132 -13.23 3.01 3.87
C SER A 132 -13.44 1.57 3.35
N ALA A 133 -13.55 1.33 2.04
CA ALA A 133 -13.77 0.00 1.47
C ALA A 133 -12.72 -1.01 1.97
N ARG A 134 -13.20 -2.21 2.35
CA ARG A 134 -12.36 -3.36 2.74
C ARG A 134 -13.06 -4.66 2.41
N GLY A 135 -12.35 -5.61 1.86
CA GLY A 135 -12.94 -6.90 1.44
C GLY A 135 -12.07 -7.61 0.43
N THR A 136 -12.70 -8.19 -0.58
CA THR A 136 -12.02 -9.04 -1.57
C THR A 136 -12.42 -8.68 -2.99
N LEU A 137 -11.43 -8.70 -3.88
CA LEU A 137 -11.57 -8.74 -5.32
C LEU A 137 -11.19 -10.14 -5.82
N LEU A 138 -12.08 -10.78 -6.55
CA LEU A 138 -11.76 -11.95 -7.37
C LEU A 138 -11.59 -11.49 -8.82
N MET A 139 -10.45 -11.76 -9.42
CA MET A 139 -10.17 -11.44 -10.83
C MET A 139 -9.86 -12.72 -11.59
N ARG A 140 -10.60 -12.97 -12.68
CA ARG A 140 -10.43 -14.16 -13.54
C ARG A 140 -10.49 -13.78 -15.00
N LYS A 141 -9.59 -14.35 -15.79
CA LYS A 141 -9.60 -14.19 -17.25
C LYS A 141 -10.77 -14.95 -17.89
N ILE A 142 -11.53 -14.27 -18.75
CA ILE A 142 -12.64 -14.84 -19.54
C ILE A 142 -12.49 -14.35 -20.98
N GLY A 143 -11.98 -15.19 -21.87
CA GLY A 143 -11.66 -14.81 -23.24
C GLY A 143 -10.60 -13.69 -23.29
N ASP A 144 -10.95 -12.55 -23.88
CA ASP A 144 -10.09 -11.35 -23.99
C ASP A 144 -10.31 -10.32 -22.88
N LYS A 145 -11.15 -10.63 -21.89
CA LYS A 145 -11.52 -9.77 -20.76
C LYS A 145 -11.20 -10.44 -19.44
N TYR A 146 -11.25 -9.64 -18.37
CA TYR A 146 -11.19 -10.11 -16.99
C TYR A 146 -12.52 -9.83 -16.29
N LEU A 147 -13.13 -10.86 -15.72
CA LEU A 147 -14.22 -10.72 -14.74
C LEU A 147 -13.60 -10.26 -13.42
N MET A 148 -14.12 -9.18 -12.87
CA MET A 148 -13.73 -8.64 -11.57
C MET A 148 -14.96 -8.63 -10.66
N ALA A 149 -14.97 -9.52 -9.67
CA ALA A 149 -16.03 -9.62 -8.69
C ALA A 149 -15.56 -9.03 -7.36
N TYR A 150 -16.23 -7.97 -6.93
CA TYR A 150 -15.96 -7.26 -5.68
C TYR A 150 -16.98 -7.66 -4.61
N ASP A 151 -16.49 -8.02 -3.41
CA ASP A 151 -17.28 -8.22 -2.20
C ASP A 151 -16.59 -7.50 -1.04
N PHE A 152 -17.19 -6.43 -0.52
CA PHE A 152 -16.54 -5.55 0.45
C PHE A 152 -17.55 -4.83 1.34
N PHE A 153 -17.03 -4.24 2.41
CA PHE A 153 -17.75 -3.39 3.34
C PHE A 153 -17.27 -1.95 3.25
N VAL A 154 -18.17 -1.00 3.49
CA VAL A 154 -17.85 0.42 3.72
C VAL A 154 -18.46 0.88 5.04
N GLU A 155 -17.82 1.83 5.69
CA GLU A 155 -18.29 2.44 6.92
C GLU A 155 -19.07 3.72 6.62
N LYS A 156 -20.21 3.92 7.29
CA LYS A 156 -21.08 5.10 7.07
C LYS A 156 -20.61 6.31 7.83
N ASP A 157 -20.17 6.12 9.06
CA ASP A 157 -19.88 7.20 9.97
C ASP A 157 -18.39 7.49 10.02
N MET A 158 -17.97 8.55 9.36
CA MET A 158 -16.59 9.02 9.32
C MET A 158 -16.47 10.38 9.97
N LYS A 159 -15.52 10.52 10.91
CA LYS A 159 -15.23 11.80 11.56
C LYS A 159 -14.35 12.65 10.65
N ALA A 160 -14.64 13.94 10.57
CA ALA A 160 -13.86 14.92 9.81
C ALA A 160 -12.84 15.62 10.71
N SER A 161 -11.63 15.83 10.19
CA SER A 161 -10.60 16.70 10.76
C SER A 161 -9.81 17.36 9.64
N ASN A 162 -8.99 18.37 9.99
CA ASN A 162 -8.17 19.08 9.02
C ASN A 162 -6.74 19.18 9.52
N LEU A 163 -5.79 19.14 8.60
CA LEU A 163 -4.38 19.42 8.79
C LEU A 163 -3.95 20.57 7.87
N SER A 164 -2.92 21.30 8.24
CA SER A 164 -2.36 22.37 7.40
C SER A 164 -0.84 22.29 7.36
N PHE A 165 -0.24 22.70 6.23
CA PHE A 165 1.18 22.63 5.98
C PHE A 165 1.68 24.00 5.50
N ASP A 166 2.74 24.50 6.13
CA ASP A 166 3.30 25.84 5.87
C ASP A 166 4.20 25.81 4.65
N THR A 167 5.00 24.76 4.52
CA THR A 167 5.97 24.58 3.45
C THR A 167 5.69 23.31 2.65
N VAL A 168 5.93 23.37 1.33
CA VAL A 168 5.85 22.22 0.44
C VAL A 168 7.06 22.24 -0.49
N ALA A 169 7.83 21.15 -0.46
CA ALA A 169 8.91 20.88 -1.40
C ALA A 169 8.48 19.80 -2.39
N SER A 170 8.97 19.87 -3.63
CA SER A 170 8.74 18.80 -4.61
C SER A 170 9.94 18.63 -5.53
N LYS A 171 10.17 17.38 -5.95
CA LYS A 171 11.24 16.99 -6.87
C LYS A 171 10.70 15.92 -7.83
N THR A 172 10.99 16.06 -9.12
CA THR A 172 10.66 15.02 -10.11
C THR A 172 11.93 14.40 -10.65
N VAL A 173 11.96 13.08 -10.66
CA VAL A 173 13.02 12.27 -11.29
C VAL A 173 12.41 11.60 -12.51
N THR A 174 13.00 11.83 -13.67
CA THR A 174 12.55 11.30 -14.95
C THR A 174 13.31 10.03 -15.29
N GLY A 175 12.60 9.01 -15.78
CA GLY A 175 13.17 7.81 -16.34
C GLY A 175 13.29 7.90 -17.86
N ASP A 176 13.81 6.84 -18.46
CA ASP A 176 14.05 6.77 -19.92
C ASP A 176 12.83 6.26 -20.71
N ALA A 177 11.74 5.90 -20.03
CA ALA A 177 10.58 5.33 -20.72
C ALA A 177 9.78 6.39 -21.51
N PRO A 178 9.21 6.02 -22.67
CA PRO A 178 8.40 6.94 -23.47
C PRO A 178 7.23 7.57 -22.68
N GLN A 179 6.94 8.83 -22.96
CA GLN A 179 5.85 9.59 -22.30
C GLN A 179 5.98 9.75 -20.78
N GLY A 180 7.20 9.61 -20.25
CA GLY A 180 7.49 9.75 -18.83
C GLY A 180 6.87 8.65 -17.96
N VAL A 181 6.51 7.51 -18.52
CA VAL A 181 6.00 6.37 -17.74
C VAL A 181 7.08 5.86 -16.81
N GLY A 182 6.72 5.69 -15.54
CA GLY A 182 7.68 5.37 -14.48
C GLY A 182 8.40 6.58 -13.88
N ASP A 183 8.22 7.81 -14.41
CA ASP A 183 8.71 9.03 -13.74
C ASP A 183 8.16 9.10 -12.32
N VAL A 184 9.00 9.55 -11.39
CA VAL A 184 8.64 9.66 -9.98
C VAL A 184 8.68 11.12 -9.55
N THR A 185 7.58 11.62 -8.98
CA THR A 185 7.54 12.91 -8.30
C THR A 185 7.43 12.69 -6.81
N LEU A 186 8.39 13.19 -6.07
CA LEU A 186 8.41 13.23 -4.62
C LEU A 186 7.90 14.59 -4.16
N ALA A 187 7.04 14.61 -3.13
CA ALA A 187 6.64 15.85 -2.47
C ALA A 187 6.65 15.67 -0.95
N ARG A 188 7.02 16.72 -0.22
CA ARG A 188 7.01 16.79 1.24
C ARG A 188 6.37 18.08 1.69
N GLY A 189 5.37 18.00 2.58
CA GLY A 189 4.79 19.14 3.27
C GLY A 189 5.10 19.08 4.75
N VAL A 190 5.33 20.24 5.37
CA VAL A 190 5.60 20.37 6.80
C VAL A 190 4.75 21.49 7.37
N GLY A 191 4.12 21.28 8.53
CA GLY A 191 3.32 22.27 9.25
C GLY A 191 3.22 21.93 10.72
N GLY A 192 3.89 22.72 11.58
CA GLY A 192 3.99 22.42 13.00
C GLY A 192 4.66 21.06 13.24
N ASP A 193 3.99 20.20 14.01
CA ASP A 193 4.45 18.83 14.29
C ASP A 193 3.97 17.81 13.23
N ASP A 194 3.15 18.24 12.28
CA ASP A 194 2.61 17.42 11.22
C ASP A 194 3.45 17.51 9.94
N SER A 195 3.56 16.41 9.21
CA SER A 195 4.19 16.40 7.89
C SER A 195 3.56 15.35 6.99
N TYR A 196 3.77 15.46 5.69
CA TYR A 196 3.46 14.37 4.76
C TYR A 196 4.59 14.14 3.76
N ILE A 197 4.65 12.92 3.25
CA ILE A 197 5.48 12.53 2.10
C ILE A 197 4.55 11.91 1.07
N SER A 198 4.68 12.36 -0.17
CA SER A 198 3.94 11.84 -1.33
C SER A 198 4.91 11.34 -2.38
N ILE A 199 4.63 10.16 -2.93
CA ILE A 199 5.38 9.52 -4.00
C ILE A 199 4.39 9.28 -5.14
N ALA A 200 4.51 10.06 -6.21
CA ALA A 200 3.68 9.91 -7.40
C ALA A 200 4.50 9.23 -8.52
N THR A 201 4.04 8.06 -8.97
CA THR A 201 4.63 7.34 -10.10
C THR A 201 3.74 7.53 -11.33
N ARG A 202 4.31 8.01 -12.42
CA ARG A 202 3.61 8.20 -13.69
C ARG A 202 3.16 6.85 -14.26
N ALA A 203 1.85 6.65 -14.29
CA ALA A 203 1.20 5.41 -14.74
C ALA A 203 0.68 5.48 -16.19
N GLY A 204 1.03 6.53 -16.94
CA GLY A 204 0.62 6.74 -18.31
C GLY A 204 0.37 8.21 -18.61
N THR A 205 -0.04 8.54 -19.84
CA THR A 205 -0.26 9.92 -20.22
C THR A 205 -1.31 10.59 -19.32
N GLY A 206 -0.84 11.50 -18.45
CA GLY A 206 -1.68 12.24 -17.51
C GLY A 206 -2.34 11.38 -16.42
N ILE A 207 -1.78 10.23 -16.08
CA ILE A 207 -2.23 9.38 -14.97
C ILE A 207 -1.06 9.10 -14.05
N ASP A 208 -1.22 9.38 -12.76
CA ASP A 208 -0.23 9.09 -11.74
C ASP A 208 -0.84 8.20 -10.65
N SER A 209 -0.12 7.15 -10.22
CA SER A 209 -0.38 6.43 -8.98
C SER A 209 0.35 7.14 -7.86
N ILE A 210 -0.34 7.51 -6.79
CA ILE A 210 0.23 8.33 -5.73
C ILE A 210 0.07 7.62 -4.40
N ASP A 211 1.18 7.30 -3.76
CA ASP A 211 1.25 6.87 -2.37
C ASP A 211 1.56 8.08 -1.48
N LEU A 212 0.86 8.21 -0.36
CA LEU A 212 0.99 9.33 0.56
C LEU A 212 1.01 8.82 2.00
N GLN A 213 2.00 9.27 2.77
CA GLN A 213 2.08 9.06 4.21
C GLN A 213 1.98 10.41 4.92
N VAL A 214 1.04 10.51 5.83
CA VAL A 214 0.91 11.65 6.75
C VAL A 214 1.48 11.23 8.08
N PHE A 215 2.35 12.03 8.66
CA PHE A 215 2.95 11.84 9.98
C PHE A 215 2.39 12.91 10.92
N THR A 216 1.99 12.51 12.10
CA THR A 216 1.57 13.38 13.21
C THR A 216 2.30 12.99 14.48
N ALA A 217 2.23 13.81 15.53
CA ALA A 217 2.82 13.48 16.83
C ALA A 217 2.29 12.15 17.40
N ASP A 218 1.05 11.78 17.09
CA ASP A 218 0.37 10.61 17.66
C ASP A 218 0.39 9.34 16.80
N GLY A 219 0.92 9.43 15.57
CA GLY A 219 0.98 8.31 14.64
C GLY A 219 1.01 8.73 13.18
N SER A 220 0.64 7.81 12.29
CA SER A 220 0.65 8.11 10.85
C SER A 220 -0.53 7.51 10.11
N LEU A 221 -0.82 8.06 8.93
CA LEU A 221 -1.84 7.57 7.99
C LEU A 221 -1.18 7.27 6.65
N PHE A 222 -1.46 6.10 6.09
CA PHE A 222 -1.05 5.73 4.74
C PHE A 222 -2.26 5.78 3.79
N ALA A 223 -2.10 6.45 2.66
CA ALA A 223 -3.18 6.68 1.71
C ALA A 223 -2.70 6.54 0.26
N ARG A 224 -3.62 6.26 -0.65
CA ARG A 224 -3.35 6.09 -2.07
C ARG A 224 -4.37 6.81 -2.93
N ALA A 225 -3.92 7.36 -4.06
CA ALA A 225 -4.77 7.94 -5.09
C ALA A 225 -4.37 7.52 -6.49
N MET A 226 -5.31 7.62 -7.41
CA MET A 226 -5.04 7.71 -8.85
C MET A 226 -5.40 9.12 -9.29
N SER A 227 -4.41 9.89 -9.70
CA SER A 227 -4.61 11.23 -10.24
C SER A 227 -4.70 11.18 -11.76
N ARG A 228 -5.57 11.98 -12.34
CA ARG A 228 -5.65 12.18 -13.78
C ARG A 228 -5.35 13.65 -14.09
N SER A 229 -4.11 13.91 -14.48
CA SER A 229 -3.69 15.22 -14.97
C SER A 229 -4.16 15.39 -16.43
N LYS A 230 -5.25 16.12 -16.62
CA LYS A 230 -5.62 16.64 -17.94
C LYS A 230 -5.15 18.08 -18.02
N GLY A 231 -3.88 18.33 -18.33
CA GLY A 231 -3.28 19.63 -18.56
C GLY A 231 -4.15 20.82 -18.12
N GLY A 232 -4.08 21.24 -16.87
CA GLY A 232 -4.92 22.30 -16.30
C GLY A 232 -4.49 22.64 -14.89
N ALA A 233 -5.13 23.63 -14.27
CA ALA A 233 -4.86 24.04 -12.90
C ALA A 233 -4.94 22.84 -11.93
N ALA A 234 -4.01 22.78 -10.99
CA ALA A 234 -4.02 21.78 -9.92
C ALA A 234 -5.41 21.75 -9.25
N LYS A 235 -5.94 20.55 -9.03
CA LYS A 235 -7.23 20.35 -8.37
C LYS A 235 -7.00 19.60 -7.07
N ALA A 236 -7.93 19.79 -6.13
CA ALA A 236 -7.94 18.98 -4.93
C ALA A 236 -7.98 17.48 -5.27
N GLN A 237 -7.08 16.70 -4.67
CA GLN A 237 -6.93 15.27 -4.92
C GLN A 237 -7.47 14.47 -3.74
N ALA A 238 -8.39 13.53 -4.02
CA ALA A 238 -8.89 12.58 -3.03
C ALA A 238 -8.01 11.33 -2.99
N TYR A 239 -7.69 10.88 -1.78
CA TYR A 239 -6.90 9.69 -1.49
C TYR A 239 -7.72 8.73 -0.62
N ALA A 240 -7.69 7.45 -0.93
CA ALA A 240 -8.19 6.41 -0.02
C ALA A 240 -7.21 6.23 1.14
N VAL A 241 -7.67 6.35 2.37
CA VAL A 241 -6.87 5.99 3.56
C VAL A 241 -6.90 4.48 3.70
N LEU A 242 -5.74 3.85 3.51
CA LEU A 242 -5.56 2.41 3.52
C LEU A 242 -5.28 1.87 4.92
N GLY A 243 -4.79 2.70 5.83
CA GLY A 243 -4.52 2.35 7.22
C GLY A 243 -3.71 3.39 7.95
N GLY A 244 -3.39 3.14 9.21
CA GLY A 244 -2.57 4.02 10.03
C GLY A 244 -1.84 3.30 11.16
N THR A 245 -1.00 4.04 11.85
CA THR A 245 -0.24 3.59 13.03
C THR A 245 -0.53 4.49 14.23
N GLY A 246 -0.07 4.12 15.42
CA GLY A 246 -0.33 4.89 16.63
C GLY A 246 -1.82 4.96 16.96
N ILE A 247 -2.36 6.14 17.22
CA ILE A 247 -3.80 6.35 17.47
C ILE A 247 -4.65 6.07 16.22
N TYR A 248 -4.08 6.16 15.02
CA TYR A 248 -4.75 5.86 13.75
C TYR A 248 -4.69 4.38 13.36
N SER A 249 -4.17 3.52 14.21
CA SER A 249 -4.11 2.07 13.94
C SER A 249 -5.50 1.51 13.65
N GLY A 250 -5.66 0.91 12.47
CA GLY A 250 -6.92 0.35 11.99
C GLY A 250 -7.88 1.33 11.34
N TYR A 251 -7.60 2.63 11.35
CA TYR A 251 -8.45 3.62 10.71
C TYR A 251 -8.49 3.42 9.19
N ARG A 252 -9.65 3.74 8.61
CA ARG A 252 -9.93 3.75 7.16
C ARG A 252 -10.67 5.03 6.81
N GLY A 253 -10.72 5.36 5.53
CA GLY A 253 -11.51 6.51 5.11
C GLY A 253 -10.97 7.16 3.84
N GLU A 254 -11.09 8.48 3.82
CA GLU A 254 -10.65 9.31 2.71
C GLU A 254 -9.95 10.57 3.24
N LEU A 255 -8.90 11.00 2.56
CA LEU A 255 -8.36 12.33 2.75
C LEU A 255 -8.40 13.10 1.41
N THR A 256 -8.53 14.41 1.50
CA THR A 256 -8.48 15.30 0.34
C THR A 256 -7.38 16.33 0.58
N LEU A 257 -6.39 16.35 -0.30
CA LEU A 257 -5.34 17.37 -0.32
C LEU A 257 -5.77 18.48 -1.29
N ASP A 258 -5.68 19.72 -0.87
CA ASP A 258 -6.03 20.86 -1.71
C ASP A 258 -5.08 21.06 -2.90
N ALA A 259 -5.47 21.92 -3.83
CA ALA A 259 -4.69 22.17 -5.05
C ALA A 259 -3.28 22.74 -4.79
N ASN A 260 -3.08 23.41 -3.67
CA ASN A 260 -1.79 24.01 -3.28
C ASN A 260 -0.96 23.09 -2.39
N ALA A 261 -1.48 21.89 -2.09
CA ALA A 261 -0.88 20.88 -1.20
C ALA A 261 -0.62 21.38 0.24
N LYS A 262 -1.32 22.43 0.68
CA LYS A 262 -1.15 23.08 2.00
C LYS A 262 -2.28 22.77 2.99
N ALA A 263 -3.43 22.33 2.52
CA ALA A 263 -4.53 21.96 3.39
C ALA A 263 -5.02 20.54 3.08
N MET A 264 -5.22 19.74 4.12
CA MET A 264 -5.68 18.36 4.03
C MET A 264 -6.91 18.18 4.89
N ARG A 265 -7.98 17.70 4.28
CA ARG A 265 -9.21 17.30 4.96
C ARG A 265 -9.26 15.80 5.09
N LEU A 266 -9.41 15.31 6.30
CA LEU A 266 -9.55 13.90 6.65
C LEU A 266 -11.02 13.56 6.91
N ARG A 267 -11.45 12.39 6.47
CA ARG A 267 -12.72 11.76 6.83
C ARG A 267 -12.41 10.32 7.20
N LEU A 268 -12.35 10.04 8.49
CA LEU A 268 -11.86 8.78 9.04
C LEU A 268 -12.91 8.03 9.83
N ALA A 269 -12.96 6.73 9.63
CA ALA A 269 -13.71 5.78 10.42
C ALA A 269 -12.76 5.03 11.36
N GLN A 270 -13.16 4.89 12.62
CA GLN A 270 -12.45 4.07 13.60
C GLN A 270 -12.78 2.58 13.41
N PRO A 271 -11.82 1.67 13.64
CA PRO A 271 -12.13 0.25 13.64
C PRO A 271 -13.11 -0.09 14.76
N GLY A 272 -14.12 -0.91 14.44
CA GLY A 272 -15.06 -1.42 15.44
C GLY A 272 -14.52 -2.67 16.15
N GLY A 273 -15.01 -2.95 17.36
CA GLY A 273 -14.69 -4.17 18.11
C GLY A 273 -13.32 -4.16 18.76
N ASN A 274 -12.88 -5.35 19.21
CA ASN A 274 -11.61 -5.54 19.91
C ASN A 274 -10.50 -5.91 18.95
N ALA A 275 -9.34 -5.27 19.12
CA ALA A 275 -8.13 -5.65 18.40
C ALA A 275 -7.65 -7.04 18.82
N LYS A 276 -7.23 -7.85 17.84
CA LYS A 276 -6.56 -9.12 18.06
C LYS A 276 -5.05 -8.92 18.03
N PRO A 277 -4.30 -9.38 19.06
CA PRO A 277 -2.85 -9.34 19.01
C PRO A 277 -2.33 -10.36 18.01
N ILE A 278 -1.20 -10.04 17.38
CA ILE A 278 -0.48 -10.93 16.48
C ILE A 278 1.02 -10.77 16.69
N ALA A 279 1.78 -11.88 16.63
CA ALA A 279 3.23 -11.86 16.71
C ALA A 279 3.84 -13.05 15.98
N TRP A 280 4.96 -12.82 15.30
CA TRP A 280 5.77 -13.84 14.64
C TRP A 280 7.21 -13.33 14.47
N PHE A 281 8.08 -14.18 13.95
CA PHE A 281 9.43 -13.85 13.58
C PHE A 281 9.65 -14.11 12.10
N GLU A 282 10.46 -13.29 11.46
CA GLU A 282 10.90 -13.43 10.07
C GLU A 282 12.41 -13.64 10.06
N ASP A 283 12.89 -14.59 9.26
CA ASP A 283 14.31 -14.64 8.93
C ASP A 283 14.71 -13.49 8.00
N ALA A 284 16.02 -13.29 7.81
CA ALA A 284 16.52 -12.24 6.90
C ALA A 284 16.20 -12.51 5.42
N GLY A 285 15.69 -13.71 5.13
CA GLY A 285 15.29 -14.11 3.80
C GLY A 285 16.42 -14.18 2.78
N LYS A 286 16.03 -14.45 1.54
CA LYS A 286 16.89 -14.36 0.35
C LYS A 286 16.44 -13.16 -0.45
N GLY A 287 17.34 -12.20 -0.64
CA GLY A 287 17.01 -10.95 -1.32
C GLY A 287 17.53 -10.89 -2.74
N VAL A 288 16.78 -10.17 -3.56
CA VAL A 288 17.33 -9.53 -4.76
C VAL A 288 17.63 -8.09 -4.36
N THR A 289 18.91 -7.75 -4.35
CA THR A 289 19.41 -6.53 -3.72
C THR A 289 19.69 -5.43 -4.72
N ASP A 290 19.48 -4.20 -4.31
CA ASP A 290 20.09 -2.96 -4.82
C ASP A 290 19.96 -2.76 -6.32
N LEU A 291 18.76 -2.93 -6.85
CA LEU A 291 18.47 -2.58 -8.23
C LEU A 291 18.12 -1.10 -8.34
N ALA A 292 18.88 -0.35 -9.14
CA ALA A 292 18.54 1.02 -9.46
C ALA A 292 17.22 1.08 -10.24
N VAL A 293 16.27 1.88 -9.73
CA VAL A 293 14.99 2.18 -10.38
C VAL A 293 14.83 3.68 -10.51
N THR A 294 13.85 4.16 -11.29
CA THR A 294 13.63 5.60 -11.41
C THR A 294 13.43 6.23 -10.04
N GLY A 295 14.29 7.18 -9.71
CA GLY A 295 14.24 7.96 -8.46
C GLY A 295 14.63 7.22 -7.19
N GLY A 296 15.27 6.03 -7.29
CA GLY A 296 15.68 5.32 -6.07
C GLY A 296 16.32 3.96 -6.30
N THR A 297 16.36 3.19 -5.23
CA THR A 297 16.88 1.82 -5.19
C THR A 297 15.82 0.86 -4.70
N PHE A 298 15.60 -0.20 -5.46
CA PHE A 298 14.64 -1.27 -5.14
C PHE A 298 15.35 -2.43 -4.42
N LEU A 299 14.69 -2.96 -3.40
CA LEU A 299 15.04 -4.17 -2.69
C LEU A 299 13.83 -5.11 -2.68
N GLY A 300 14.00 -6.35 -3.13
CA GLY A 300 13.04 -7.43 -2.99
C GLY A 300 13.59 -8.52 -2.07
N VAL A 301 12.78 -9.01 -1.14
CA VAL A 301 13.15 -10.07 -0.17
C VAL A 301 12.02 -11.08 -0.08
N GLU A 302 12.37 -12.36 -0.07
CA GLU A 302 11.47 -13.45 0.29
C GLU A 302 12.08 -14.24 1.46
N GLY A 303 11.24 -14.74 2.37
CA GLY A 303 11.72 -15.50 3.51
C GLY A 303 10.62 -16.24 4.24
N GLU A 304 11.00 -16.86 5.34
CA GLU A 304 10.12 -17.69 6.13
C GLU A 304 9.69 -16.99 7.43
N MET A 305 8.48 -17.32 7.87
CA MET A 305 7.92 -16.84 9.13
C MET A 305 7.83 -17.96 10.15
N PHE A 306 8.16 -17.63 11.41
CA PHE A 306 8.21 -18.58 12.50
C PHE A 306 7.38 -18.11 13.71
N GLN A 307 6.82 -19.07 14.44
CA GLN A 307 6.08 -18.78 15.67
C GLN A 307 6.96 -18.20 16.78
N LYS A 308 8.24 -18.59 16.84
CA LYS A 308 9.22 -18.19 17.84
C LYS A 308 10.60 -17.97 17.24
N ALA A 309 11.44 -17.25 17.95
CA ALA A 309 12.83 -16.96 17.55
C ALA A 309 13.71 -18.22 17.36
N ASP A 310 13.34 -19.36 17.95
CA ASP A 310 14.06 -20.63 17.81
C ASP A 310 13.86 -21.31 16.43
N ARG A 311 13.02 -20.73 15.57
CA ARG A 311 12.72 -21.15 14.19
C ARG A 311 12.23 -22.60 14.03
N LYS A 312 11.76 -23.24 15.13
CA LYS A 312 11.33 -24.65 15.07
C LYS A 312 9.98 -24.86 14.41
N LYS A 313 9.11 -23.86 14.44
CA LYS A 313 7.78 -23.94 13.86
C LYS A 313 7.55 -22.82 12.86
N LYS A 314 7.62 -23.17 11.59
CA LYS A 314 7.22 -22.31 10.49
C LYS A 314 5.70 -22.04 10.55
N VAL A 315 5.29 -20.80 10.29
CA VAL A 315 3.87 -20.37 10.26
C VAL A 315 3.47 -19.78 8.91
N GLY A 316 4.42 -19.61 8.00
CA GLY A 316 4.17 -19.09 6.67
C GLY A 316 5.43 -18.59 5.98
N ASP A 317 5.22 -17.88 4.90
CA ASP A 317 6.23 -17.22 4.09
C ASP A 317 5.93 -15.72 4.00
N TYR A 318 6.93 -14.89 3.70
CA TYR A 318 6.72 -13.48 3.46
C TYR A 318 7.45 -13.01 2.21
N PHE A 319 6.89 -11.96 1.61
CA PHE A 319 7.49 -11.21 0.52
C PHE A 319 7.57 -9.75 0.94
N ALA A 320 8.73 -9.14 0.79
CA ALA A 320 8.94 -7.74 1.11
C ALA A 320 9.48 -7.01 -0.12
N THR A 321 8.95 -5.83 -0.39
CA THR A 321 9.56 -4.89 -1.31
C THR A 321 9.79 -3.57 -0.63
N GLN A 322 10.94 -2.97 -0.89
CA GLN A 322 11.28 -1.63 -0.45
C GLN A 322 11.82 -0.83 -1.63
N ILE A 323 11.44 0.43 -1.70
CA ILE A 323 12.06 1.38 -2.60
C ILE A 323 12.52 2.56 -1.75
N ALA A 324 13.84 2.68 -1.60
CA ALA A 324 14.45 3.87 -1.01
C ALA A 324 14.55 4.91 -2.12
N TYR A 325 13.76 5.96 -2.04
CA TYR A 325 13.77 7.04 -3.02
C TYR A 325 14.87 8.05 -2.74
N GLU A 326 15.15 8.91 -3.73
CA GLU A 326 16.05 10.03 -3.55
C GLU A 326 15.58 10.97 -2.43
N GLU A 327 16.55 11.63 -1.78
CA GLU A 327 16.27 12.58 -0.71
C GLU A 327 15.43 13.75 -1.19
N ILE A 328 14.45 14.13 -0.38
CA ILE A 328 13.68 15.37 -0.52
C ILE A 328 13.66 16.12 0.82
N ASP A 329 14.16 17.35 0.82
CA ASP A 329 14.17 18.25 1.98
C ASP A 329 14.75 17.57 3.24
N GLY A 330 15.93 16.94 3.11
CA GLY A 330 16.66 16.26 4.18
C GLY A 330 16.10 14.92 4.63
N VAL A 331 15.13 14.33 3.88
CA VAL A 331 14.49 13.07 4.23
C VAL A 331 14.54 12.09 3.06
N THR A 332 14.95 10.86 3.31
CA THR A 332 14.89 9.75 2.34
C THR A 332 13.61 8.95 2.54
N PRO A 333 12.63 9.04 1.63
CA PRO A 333 11.40 8.24 1.72
C PRO A 333 11.67 6.78 1.37
N ILE A 334 11.15 5.86 2.18
CA ILE A 334 11.23 4.42 1.94
C ILE A 334 9.81 3.86 1.87
N LEU A 335 9.34 3.56 0.66
CA LEU A 335 8.08 2.85 0.46
C LEU A 335 8.31 1.36 0.68
N THR A 336 7.58 0.78 1.60
CA THR A 336 7.65 -0.65 1.92
C THR A 336 6.29 -1.30 1.68
N MET A 337 6.28 -2.47 1.06
CA MET A 337 5.17 -3.39 1.03
C MET A 337 5.65 -4.76 1.53
N LEU A 338 4.87 -5.36 2.43
CA LEU A 338 5.09 -6.69 2.99
C LEU A 338 3.81 -7.49 2.77
N GLU A 339 3.93 -8.65 2.18
CA GLU A 339 2.88 -9.66 2.17
C GLU A 339 3.32 -10.83 3.05
N HIS A 340 2.48 -11.17 4.01
CA HIS A 340 2.68 -12.30 4.92
C HIS A 340 1.66 -13.37 4.55
N ASP A 341 2.15 -14.48 4.04
CA ASP A 341 1.34 -15.63 3.61
C ASP A 341 1.31 -16.68 4.71
N PHE A 342 0.25 -16.64 5.53
CA PHE A 342 -0.02 -17.60 6.58
C PHE A 342 -0.83 -18.78 6.02
N GLU A 343 -0.82 -19.93 6.69
CA GLU A 343 -1.61 -21.10 6.31
C GLU A 343 -3.12 -20.79 6.13
N THR A 344 -3.65 -19.79 6.84
CA THR A 344 -5.09 -19.45 6.84
C THR A 344 -5.44 -18.22 6.00
N GLY A 345 -4.48 -17.62 5.32
CA GLY A 345 -4.68 -16.44 4.47
C GLY A 345 -3.51 -15.47 4.49
N THR A 346 -3.59 -14.42 3.70
CA THR A 346 -2.54 -13.43 3.57
C THR A 346 -2.85 -12.14 4.33
N MET A 347 -1.81 -11.45 4.79
CA MET A 347 -1.90 -10.10 5.37
C MET A 347 -0.96 -9.16 4.62
N ILE A 348 -1.48 -8.00 4.20
CA ILE A 348 -0.68 -6.98 3.53
C ILE A 348 -0.43 -5.80 4.46
N VAL A 349 0.85 -5.45 4.59
CA VAL A 349 1.35 -4.32 5.37
C VAL A 349 2.08 -3.37 4.42
N SER A 350 1.76 -2.08 4.44
CA SER A 350 2.42 -1.12 3.55
C SER A 350 2.49 0.27 4.16
N GLY A 351 3.48 1.05 3.77
CA GLY A 351 3.60 2.45 4.20
C GLY A 351 4.91 3.08 3.76
N ILE A 352 5.00 4.38 3.88
CA ILE A 352 6.23 5.14 3.67
C ILE A 352 6.85 5.45 5.04
N THR A 353 8.14 5.20 5.19
CA THR A 353 8.92 5.53 6.37
C THR A 353 10.11 6.41 5.97
N THR A 354 10.75 7.03 6.93
CA THR A 354 11.95 7.86 6.73
C THR A 354 13.22 7.22 7.26
N THR A 355 13.09 5.99 7.80
CA THR A 355 14.20 5.17 8.29
C THR A 355 14.03 3.75 7.79
N ALA A 356 15.12 3.08 7.51
CA ALA A 356 15.09 1.67 7.11
C ALA A 356 14.73 0.72 8.28
N GLY A 357 14.77 1.22 9.52
CA GLY A 357 14.57 0.40 10.72
C GLY A 357 15.73 -0.56 11.01
N THR A 358 16.92 -0.24 10.47
CA THR A 358 18.11 -1.09 10.56
C THR A 358 18.91 -0.87 11.84
N ASP A 359 18.70 0.21 12.57
CA ASP A 359 19.51 0.58 13.72
C ASP A 359 18.88 0.11 15.06
N GLY A 360 18.17 -1.03 15.06
CA GLY A 360 17.43 -1.50 16.23
C GLY A 360 16.20 -0.67 16.57
N ALA A 361 15.84 0.30 15.74
CA ALA A 361 14.63 1.08 15.92
C ALA A 361 13.39 0.31 15.45
N ALA A 362 12.36 0.28 16.27
CA ALA A 362 11.08 -0.33 15.90
C ALA A 362 10.37 0.50 14.83
N VAL A 363 9.97 -0.13 13.73
CA VAL A 363 9.24 0.51 12.63
C VAL A 363 7.82 0.00 12.56
N ALA A 364 6.85 0.88 12.79
CA ALA A 364 5.43 0.57 12.68
C ALA A 364 4.89 0.89 11.27
N ARG A 365 4.13 -0.05 10.70
CA ARG A 365 3.45 0.11 9.41
C ARG A 365 2.00 -0.33 9.50
N PRO A 366 1.07 0.30 8.77
CA PRO A 366 -0.33 -0.11 8.77
C PRO A 366 -0.56 -1.44 8.04
N ILE A 367 -1.48 -2.24 8.58
CA ILE A 367 -2.11 -3.36 7.88
C ILE A 367 -3.17 -2.75 6.96
N ILE A 368 -3.04 -2.99 5.66
CA ILE A 368 -3.91 -2.40 4.64
C ILE A 368 -4.95 -3.37 4.07
N GLY A 369 -4.86 -4.65 4.39
CA GLY A 369 -5.81 -5.67 3.96
C GLY A 369 -5.30 -7.08 4.16
N GLY A 370 -6.08 -8.06 3.69
CA GLY A 370 -5.73 -9.47 3.72
C GLY A 370 -6.77 -10.35 3.05
N THR A 371 -6.46 -11.63 2.93
CA THR A 371 -7.35 -12.70 2.42
C THR A 371 -7.58 -13.75 3.49
N GLY A 372 -8.45 -14.73 3.22
CA GLY A 372 -8.75 -15.81 4.17
C GLY A 372 -9.19 -15.27 5.53
N ASP A 373 -8.52 -15.68 6.60
CA ASP A 373 -8.80 -15.21 7.96
C ASP A 373 -8.51 -13.72 8.19
N TYR A 374 -7.84 -13.06 7.26
CA TYR A 374 -7.48 -11.64 7.32
C TYR A 374 -8.31 -10.76 6.38
N ILE A 375 -9.41 -11.29 5.77
CA ILE A 375 -10.31 -10.48 4.94
C ILE A 375 -10.80 -9.27 5.74
N GLY A 376 -10.60 -8.08 5.17
CA GLY A 376 -10.97 -6.81 5.80
C GLY A 376 -10.08 -6.38 6.96
N ALA A 377 -8.96 -7.06 7.21
CA ALA A 377 -8.03 -6.70 8.27
C ALA A 377 -7.55 -5.25 8.14
N SER A 378 -7.49 -4.58 9.26
CA SER A 378 -6.89 -3.25 9.44
C SER A 378 -6.15 -3.22 10.76
N GLY A 379 -5.11 -2.42 10.89
CA GLY A 379 -4.31 -2.38 12.12
C GLY A 379 -2.90 -1.89 11.88
N GLN A 380 -1.98 -2.34 12.71
CA GLN A 380 -0.56 -2.09 12.53
C GLN A 380 0.31 -3.28 12.90
N VAL A 381 1.44 -3.39 12.23
CA VAL A 381 2.55 -4.27 12.56
C VAL A 381 3.78 -3.42 12.86
N THR A 382 4.47 -3.75 13.93
CA THR A 382 5.77 -3.17 14.30
C THR A 382 6.84 -4.21 14.03
N SER A 383 7.85 -3.85 13.25
CA SER A 383 9.04 -4.64 12.95
C SER A 383 10.18 -4.19 13.84
N LEU A 384 10.86 -5.12 14.49
CA LEU A 384 12.06 -4.89 15.30
C LEU A 384 13.12 -5.89 14.89
N GLU A 385 14.30 -5.41 14.53
CA GLU A 385 15.47 -6.27 14.30
C GLU A 385 15.96 -6.82 15.63
N GLU A 386 15.94 -8.14 15.80
CA GLU A 386 16.45 -8.86 16.98
C GLU A 386 17.92 -9.25 16.77
N SER A 387 18.28 -9.56 15.53
CA SER A 387 19.64 -9.84 15.08
C SER A 387 19.74 -9.61 13.58
N ALA A 388 20.93 -9.61 13.01
CA ALA A 388 21.18 -9.41 11.59
C ALA A 388 20.38 -10.36 10.66
N ASP A 389 19.89 -11.47 11.19
CA ASP A 389 19.18 -12.51 10.44
C ASP A 389 17.78 -12.83 11.01
N LEU A 390 17.24 -12.00 11.92
CA LEU A 390 15.96 -12.25 12.56
C LEU A 390 15.22 -10.96 12.92
N TRP A 391 13.99 -10.84 12.43
CA TRP A 391 13.09 -9.74 12.72
C TRP A 391 11.89 -10.22 13.54
N ARG A 392 11.62 -9.57 14.67
CA ARG A 392 10.38 -9.78 15.41
C ARG A 392 9.30 -8.87 14.88
N LYS A 393 8.14 -9.45 14.59
CA LYS A 393 6.92 -8.72 14.23
C LYS A 393 5.92 -8.83 15.37
N THR A 394 5.40 -7.69 15.78
CA THR A 394 4.32 -7.61 16.75
C THR A 394 3.26 -6.65 16.25
N GLY A 395 2.01 -6.91 16.54
CA GLY A 395 0.96 -6.02 16.08
C GLY A 395 -0.39 -6.30 16.69
N ARG A 396 -1.34 -5.57 16.18
CA ARG A 396 -2.76 -5.74 16.50
C ARG A 396 -3.59 -5.42 15.26
N PHE A 397 -4.66 -6.17 15.07
CA PHE A 397 -5.56 -5.95 13.95
C PHE A 397 -7.03 -6.12 14.34
N TRP A 398 -7.88 -5.49 13.56
CA TRP A 398 -9.34 -5.60 13.55
C TRP A 398 -9.78 -6.19 12.21
N ARG A 399 -10.95 -6.83 12.21
CA ARG A 399 -11.60 -7.32 10.97
C ARG A 399 -13.13 -7.16 11.02
#